data_cb20962c9baa072c768b566960a20c66
#
_entry.id   cb20962c9baa072c768b566960a20c66
#
_cell.length_a   1.000
_cell.length_b   1.000
_cell.length_c   1.000
_cell.angle_alpha   90.00
_cell.angle_beta   90.00
_cell.angle_gamma   90.00
#
_symmetry.space_group_name_H-M   'P 1'
#
loop_
_entity.id
_entity.type
_entity.pdbx_description
1 polymer ?
#
loop_
_entity_poly.entity_id
_entity_poly.type
_entity_poly.pdbx_seq_one_letter_code
_entity_poly.pdbx_strand_id
1 'polypeptide(L)'
;INPLSGSPGPTKNGEGMTYRGDACITSFRHCLVEFDDRSMSEQLNFWGSDVLSVLPVKALIDSGGKSVHAWIDVQKLTTVNNPDDWGVNIKSRLYDAILKPLGVDGACSNIARLSRLPGYKRDTGRFQKLLWVSDEGRGVMR
;
A
#
# COMPACT_ATOMS: atom_id res chain seq x y z
N ILE A 1 -5.09 3.12 -2.79
CA ILE A 1 -4.10 2.99 -3.89
C ILE A 1 -4.58 2.08 -5.02
N ASN A 2 -5.64 1.35 -4.80
CA ASN A 2 -6.36 0.67 -5.88
C ASN A 2 -7.54 1.54 -6.35
N PRO A 3 -7.85 1.57 -7.67
CA PRO A 3 -8.94 2.38 -8.20
C PRO A 3 -10.29 1.97 -7.64
N LEU A 4 -11.14 2.96 -7.40
CA LEU A 4 -12.52 2.80 -6.95
C LEU A 4 -13.47 2.98 -8.15
N SER A 5 -14.62 2.29 -8.12
CA SER A 5 -15.65 2.34 -9.15
C SER A 5 -16.33 3.70 -9.30
N GLY A 6 -16.27 4.54 -8.23
CA GLY A 6 -17.08 5.75 -8.15
C GLY A 6 -18.54 5.49 -7.76
N SER A 7 -18.95 4.23 -7.65
CA SER A 7 -20.29 3.83 -7.17
C SER A 7 -20.20 3.25 -5.77
N PRO A 8 -21.25 3.41 -4.93
CA PRO A 8 -21.24 2.83 -3.60
C PRO A 8 -21.41 1.30 -3.67
N GLY A 9 -20.71 0.61 -2.78
CA GLY A 9 -20.85 -0.82 -2.55
C GLY A 9 -21.22 -1.10 -1.10
N PRO A 10 -21.60 -2.35 -0.76
CA PRO A 10 -21.95 -2.69 0.61
C PRO A 10 -20.75 -2.54 1.55
N THR A 11 -21.01 -2.14 2.77
CA THR A 11 -20.04 -2.19 3.85
C THR A 11 -19.70 -3.64 4.19
N LYS A 12 -18.56 -3.86 4.84
CA LYS A 12 -18.10 -5.21 5.20
C LYS A 12 -19.07 -5.99 6.09
N ASN A 13 -19.83 -5.30 6.94
CA ASN A 13 -20.87 -5.89 7.79
C ASN A 13 -22.26 -5.96 7.12
N GLY A 14 -22.40 -5.46 5.89
CA GLY A 14 -23.66 -5.47 5.15
C GLY A 14 -24.72 -4.45 5.61
N GLU A 15 -24.44 -3.65 6.64
CA GLU A 15 -25.44 -2.74 7.26
C GLU A 15 -25.54 -1.37 6.57
N GLY A 16 -24.81 -1.15 5.47
CA GLY A 16 -24.83 0.15 4.78
C GLY A 16 -24.04 0.13 3.48
N MET A 17 -23.91 1.31 2.87
CA MET A 17 -23.18 1.54 1.64
C MET A 17 -21.96 2.44 1.89
N THR A 18 -20.89 2.18 1.14
CA THR A 18 -19.66 2.97 1.20
C THR A 18 -19.07 3.14 -0.20
N TYR A 19 -18.36 4.24 -0.44
CA TYR A 19 -17.59 4.46 -1.66
C TYR A 19 -16.14 3.93 -1.58
N ARG A 20 -15.74 3.36 -0.42
CA ARG A 20 -14.34 2.99 -0.13
C ARG A 20 -14.17 1.56 0.40
N GLY A 21 -15.17 0.73 0.20
CA GLY A 21 -15.11 -0.69 0.60
C GLY A 21 -14.43 -1.57 -0.45
N ASP A 22 -14.16 -2.82 -0.07
CA ASP A 22 -13.55 -3.81 -0.95
C ASP A 22 -14.39 -4.04 -2.23
N ALA A 23 -15.72 -3.99 -2.10
CA ALA A 23 -16.67 -4.11 -3.22
C ALA A 23 -16.59 -2.95 -4.23
N CYS A 24 -15.91 -1.84 -3.87
CA CYS A 24 -15.75 -0.69 -4.76
C CYS A 24 -14.45 -0.75 -5.58
N ILE A 25 -13.58 -1.74 -5.35
CA ILE A 25 -12.29 -1.84 -6.04
C ILE A 25 -12.51 -2.39 -7.46
N THR A 26 -11.96 -1.70 -8.45
CA THR A 26 -12.10 -2.05 -9.88
C THR A 26 -10.87 -2.68 -10.49
N SER A 27 -9.70 -2.50 -9.87
CA SER A 27 -8.47 -3.18 -10.28
C SER A 27 -7.47 -3.28 -9.13
N PHE A 28 -6.63 -4.31 -9.20
CA PHE A 28 -5.70 -4.71 -8.14
C PHE A 28 -4.28 -4.31 -8.54
N ARG A 29 -3.90 -3.06 -8.29
CA ARG A 29 -2.63 -2.51 -8.76
C ARG A 29 -1.54 -2.57 -7.71
N HIS A 30 -1.86 -2.14 -6.49
CA HIS A 30 -0.85 -1.98 -5.44
C HIS A 30 -1.36 -2.53 -4.11
N CYS A 31 -0.45 -3.10 -3.33
CA CYS A 31 -0.65 -3.27 -1.90
C CYS A 31 0.23 -2.28 -1.12
N LEU A 32 -0.23 -1.94 0.09
CA LEU A 32 0.45 -1.00 0.98
C LEU A 32 1.24 -1.77 2.03
N VAL A 33 2.50 -1.42 2.22
CA VAL A 33 3.31 -1.94 3.32
C VAL A 33 3.72 -0.80 4.23
N GLU A 34 3.48 -0.92 5.53
CA GLU A 34 3.94 0.00 6.57
C GLU A 34 4.28 -0.74 7.86
N PHE A 35 5.13 -0.11 8.67
CA PHE A 35 5.49 -0.59 10.00
C PHE A 35 4.95 0.38 11.05
N ASP A 36 4.27 -0.14 12.08
CA ASP A 36 3.75 0.68 13.17
C ASP A 36 4.70 0.80 14.37
N ASP A 37 5.54 -0.22 14.58
CA ASP A 37 6.38 -0.36 15.77
C ASP A 37 7.86 -0.08 15.53
N ARG A 38 8.24 0.38 14.32
CA ARG A 38 9.62 0.75 13.98
C ARG A 38 9.80 2.25 13.94
N SER A 39 10.96 2.72 14.38
CA SER A 39 11.38 4.11 14.18
C SER A 39 11.48 4.44 12.68
N MET A 40 11.40 5.72 12.34
CA MET A 40 11.57 6.19 10.96
C MET A 40 12.94 5.78 10.39
N SER A 41 14.00 5.81 11.21
CA SER A 41 15.35 5.40 10.80
C SER A 41 15.41 3.91 10.45
N GLU A 42 14.81 3.04 11.27
CA GLU A 42 14.76 1.60 10.99
C GLU A 42 13.96 1.29 9.71
N GLN A 43 12.85 2.01 9.50
CA GLN A 43 12.06 1.86 8.28
C GLN A 43 12.85 2.30 7.03
N LEU A 44 13.56 3.43 7.10
CA LEU A 44 14.38 3.91 5.99
C LEU A 44 15.55 2.96 5.70
N ASN A 45 16.18 2.40 6.73
CA ASN A 45 17.24 1.39 6.57
C ASN A 45 16.70 0.10 5.95
N PHE A 46 15.51 -0.35 6.37
CA PHE A 46 14.86 -1.52 5.77
C PHE A 46 14.61 -1.32 4.28
N TRP A 47 14.00 -0.20 3.89
CA TRP A 47 13.73 0.09 2.49
C TRP A 47 14.98 0.43 1.68
N GLY A 48 16.00 1.04 2.30
CA GLY A 48 17.29 1.35 1.66
C GLY A 48 18.22 0.16 1.48
N SER A 49 17.86 -1.01 2.02
CA SER A 49 18.57 -2.27 1.83
C SER A 49 18.21 -2.92 0.49
N ASP A 50 18.63 -4.17 0.29
CA ASP A 50 18.34 -4.95 -0.92
C ASP A 50 16.84 -5.21 -1.17
N VAL A 51 15.95 -4.82 -0.26
CA VAL A 51 14.50 -5.01 -0.39
C VAL A 51 13.95 -4.35 -1.66
N LEU A 52 14.47 -3.17 -2.03
CA LEU A 52 14.06 -2.49 -3.27
C LEU A 52 14.48 -3.26 -4.54
N SER A 53 15.47 -4.13 -4.47
CA SER A 53 15.89 -4.97 -5.60
C SER A 53 15.08 -6.26 -5.71
N VAL A 54 14.42 -6.68 -4.61
CA VAL A 54 13.67 -7.95 -4.52
C VAL A 54 12.17 -7.71 -4.70
N LEU A 55 11.63 -6.65 -4.08
CA LEU A 55 10.22 -6.32 -4.17
C LEU A 55 9.96 -5.24 -5.23
N PRO A 56 8.91 -5.38 -6.05
CA PRO A 56 8.55 -4.39 -7.07
C PRO A 56 7.90 -3.15 -6.44
N VAL A 57 8.68 -2.43 -5.64
CA VAL A 57 8.25 -1.18 -5.00
C VAL A 57 8.07 -0.11 -6.06
N LYS A 58 6.95 0.60 -6.05
CA LYS A 58 6.67 1.75 -6.94
C LYS A 58 6.97 3.08 -6.30
N ALA A 59 6.68 3.24 -5.03
CA ALA A 59 6.93 4.48 -4.31
C ALA A 59 7.14 4.25 -2.82
N LEU A 60 7.95 5.09 -2.20
CA LEU A 60 8.07 5.25 -0.76
C LEU A 60 7.60 6.65 -0.37
N ILE A 61 6.73 6.74 0.61
CA ILE A 61 6.10 7.97 1.06
C ILE A 61 6.24 8.11 2.57
N ASP A 62 6.86 9.18 3.05
CA ASP A 62 6.75 9.59 4.44
C ASP A 62 5.31 9.99 4.72
N SER A 63 4.66 9.28 5.62
CA SER A 63 3.26 9.52 6.00
C SER A 63 3.02 10.87 6.69
N GLY A 64 4.09 11.63 6.99
CA GLY A 64 4.03 12.82 7.84
C GLY A 64 3.67 12.47 9.29
N GLY A 65 3.83 11.23 9.68
CA GLY A 65 3.61 10.68 11.01
C GLY A 65 4.80 9.86 11.48
N LYS A 66 4.56 8.60 11.77
CA LYS A 66 5.57 7.66 12.26
C LYS A 66 6.00 6.62 11.24
N SER A 67 5.34 6.51 10.09
CA SER A 67 5.55 5.41 9.14
C SER A 67 5.93 5.86 7.73
N VAL A 68 6.70 5.00 7.06
CA VAL A 68 6.92 5.02 5.62
C VAL A 68 5.90 4.09 4.96
N HIS A 69 5.13 4.61 4.01
CA HIS A 69 4.22 3.84 3.18
C HIS A 69 4.94 3.38 1.92
N ALA A 70 5.09 2.09 1.73
CA ALA A 70 5.59 1.52 0.49
C ALA A 70 4.44 1.00 -0.38
N TRP A 71 4.43 1.38 -1.65
CA TRP A 71 3.48 0.86 -2.63
C TRP A 71 4.16 -0.23 -3.44
N ILE A 72 3.65 -1.46 -3.32
CA ILE A 72 4.17 -2.63 -4.04
C ILE A 72 3.27 -2.88 -5.26
N ASP A 73 3.87 -3.04 -6.43
CA ASP A 73 3.18 -3.42 -7.66
C ASP A 73 2.76 -4.89 -7.60
N VAL A 74 1.47 -5.11 -7.39
CA VAL A 74 0.92 -6.46 -7.22
C VAL A 74 1.03 -7.28 -8.50
N GLN A 75 0.83 -6.66 -9.66
CA GLN A 75 0.84 -7.37 -10.96
C GLN A 75 2.25 -7.83 -11.37
N LYS A 76 3.30 -7.24 -10.78
CA LYS A 76 4.68 -7.72 -10.96
C LYS A 76 5.06 -8.86 -10.01
N LEU A 77 4.35 -9.01 -8.90
CA LEU A 77 4.55 -10.12 -7.97
C LEU A 77 3.81 -11.38 -8.43
N THR A 78 2.56 -11.21 -8.85
CA THR A 78 1.65 -12.33 -9.13
C THR A 78 0.43 -11.82 -9.89
N THR A 79 -0.31 -12.75 -10.51
CA THR A 79 -1.58 -12.41 -11.14
C THR A 79 -2.69 -12.28 -10.09
N VAL A 80 -3.37 -11.13 -10.09
CA VAL A 80 -4.53 -10.86 -9.23
C VAL A 80 -5.62 -10.19 -10.07
N ASN A 81 -6.69 -10.90 -10.33
CA ASN A 81 -7.81 -10.44 -11.19
C ASN A 81 -9.11 -10.23 -10.40
N ASN A 82 -9.21 -10.79 -9.21
CA ASN A 82 -10.41 -10.78 -8.39
C ASN A 82 -10.04 -10.77 -6.88
N PRO A 83 -11.02 -10.56 -5.98
CA PRO A 83 -10.79 -10.55 -4.53
C PRO A 83 -10.26 -11.88 -3.97
N ASP A 84 -10.61 -13.02 -4.56
CA ASP A 84 -10.16 -14.34 -4.08
C ASP A 84 -8.67 -14.52 -4.39
N ASP A 85 -8.21 -14.12 -5.60
CA ASP A 85 -6.77 -14.08 -5.93
C ASP A 85 -6.00 -13.19 -4.95
N TRP A 86 -6.58 -12.04 -4.58
CA TRP A 86 -5.98 -11.16 -3.57
C TRP A 86 -5.88 -11.86 -2.22
N GLY A 87 -6.96 -12.55 -1.80
CA GLY A 87 -6.98 -13.30 -0.54
C GLY A 87 -5.87 -14.35 -0.48
N VAL A 88 -5.67 -15.10 -1.55
CA VAL A 88 -4.66 -16.16 -1.61
C VAL A 88 -3.26 -15.58 -1.79
N ASN A 89 -3.04 -14.78 -2.84
CA ASN A 89 -1.69 -14.41 -3.27
C ASN A 89 -1.13 -13.24 -2.47
N ILE A 90 -1.96 -12.25 -2.13
CA ILE A 90 -1.48 -11.07 -1.41
C ILE A 90 -1.66 -11.25 0.09
N LYS A 91 -2.87 -11.53 0.56
CA LYS A 91 -3.09 -11.63 2.01
C LYS A 91 -2.37 -12.82 2.62
N SER A 92 -2.60 -14.04 2.14
CA SER A 92 -2.04 -15.24 2.76
C SER A 92 -0.56 -15.43 2.44
N ARG A 93 -0.16 -15.38 1.17
CA ARG A 93 1.23 -15.70 0.76
C ARG A 93 2.21 -14.56 1.01
N LEU A 94 1.82 -13.31 0.70
CA LEU A 94 2.72 -12.18 0.89
C LEU A 94 2.65 -11.66 2.33
N TYR A 95 1.46 -11.27 2.82
CA TYR A 95 1.37 -10.67 4.16
C TYR A 95 1.53 -11.68 5.28
N ASP A 96 0.70 -12.73 5.33
CA ASP A 96 0.69 -13.63 6.48
C ASP A 96 1.97 -14.46 6.56
N ALA A 97 2.49 -14.94 5.42
CA ALA A 97 3.66 -15.81 5.40
C ALA A 97 5.00 -15.06 5.42
N ILE A 98 5.07 -13.82 4.91
CA ILE A 98 6.34 -13.10 4.72
C ILE A 98 6.36 -11.78 5.50
N LEU A 99 5.45 -10.85 5.21
CA LEU A 99 5.56 -9.48 5.70
C LEU A 99 5.25 -9.31 7.19
N LYS A 100 4.24 -10.01 7.70
CA LYS A 100 3.90 -9.97 9.14
C LYS A 100 5.02 -10.52 10.04
N PRO A 101 5.69 -11.65 9.72
CA PRO A 101 6.88 -12.08 10.45
C PRO A 101 8.00 -11.04 10.48
N LEU A 102 8.06 -10.15 9.48
CA LEU A 102 9.00 -9.02 9.43
C LEU A 102 8.52 -7.79 10.21
N GLY A 103 7.33 -7.83 10.83
CA GLY A 103 6.78 -6.73 11.64
C GLY A 103 5.92 -5.73 10.87
N VAL A 104 5.48 -6.06 9.65
CA VAL A 104 4.56 -5.21 8.87
C VAL A 104 3.16 -5.23 9.49
N ASP A 105 2.49 -4.06 9.52
CA ASP A 105 1.09 -3.97 9.97
C ASP A 105 0.16 -4.83 9.09
N GLY A 106 -0.43 -5.85 9.70
CA GLY A 106 -1.35 -6.78 9.03
C GLY A 106 -2.63 -6.14 8.50
N ALA A 107 -3.05 -4.99 9.04
CA ALA A 107 -4.20 -4.24 8.55
C ALA A 107 -3.98 -3.70 7.13
N CYS A 108 -2.72 -3.58 6.70
CA CYS A 108 -2.36 -3.15 5.34
C CYS A 108 -2.70 -4.17 4.26
N SER A 109 -2.98 -5.43 4.62
CA SER A 109 -3.39 -6.48 3.68
C SER A 109 -4.77 -6.26 3.03
N ASN A 110 -5.53 -5.26 3.50
CA ASN A 110 -6.85 -4.93 2.97
C ASN A 110 -6.75 -4.37 1.54
N ILE A 111 -7.59 -4.86 0.65
CA ILE A 111 -7.64 -4.49 -0.77
C ILE A 111 -7.99 -3.00 -0.99
N ALA A 112 -8.86 -2.45 -0.15
CA ALA A 112 -9.29 -1.05 -0.17
C ALA A 112 -8.42 -0.14 0.71
N ARG A 113 -7.23 -0.61 1.15
CA ARG A 113 -6.35 0.19 2.02
C ARG A 113 -5.97 1.51 1.36
N LEU A 114 -6.17 2.59 2.10
CA LEU A 114 -5.77 3.92 1.69
C LEU A 114 -4.32 4.17 2.07
N SER A 115 -3.60 4.88 1.21
CA SER A 115 -2.27 5.40 1.50
C SER A 115 -2.28 6.91 1.62
N ARG A 116 -1.19 7.47 2.10
CA ARG A 116 -0.96 8.92 2.12
C ARG A 116 -0.49 9.40 0.76
N LEU A 117 -0.84 10.63 0.40
CA LEU A 117 -0.39 11.28 -0.84
C LEU A 117 0.69 12.30 -0.53
N PRO A 118 1.81 12.31 -1.26
CA PRO A 118 2.83 13.34 -1.13
C PRO A 118 2.28 14.74 -1.39
N GLY A 119 2.84 15.73 -0.71
CA GLY A 119 2.45 17.14 -0.88
C GLY A 119 1.38 17.64 0.09
N TYR A 120 0.69 16.75 0.82
CA TYR A 120 -0.32 17.16 1.78
C TYR A 120 0.31 17.50 3.14
N LYS A 121 -0.13 18.61 3.75
CA LYS A 121 0.23 18.99 5.12
C LYS A 121 -0.82 18.47 6.10
N ARG A 122 -0.40 17.69 7.08
CA ARG A 122 -1.28 17.17 8.12
C ARG A 122 -1.63 18.23 9.15
N ASP A 123 -2.69 17.98 9.93
CA ASP A 123 -3.11 18.82 11.06
C ASP A 123 -2.00 19.00 12.12
N THR A 124 -1.08 18.03 12.20
CA THR A 124 0.13 18.10 13.02
C THR A 124 1.19 19.08 12.51
N GLY A 125 0.97 19.73 11.37
CA GLY A 125 1.92 20.62 10.71
C GLY A 125 2.99 19.91 9.87
N ARG A 126 3.07 18.58 9.90
CA ARG A 126 4.06 17.78 9.14
C ARG A 126 3.56 17.51 7.73
N PHE A 127 4.48 17.55 6.76
CA PHE A 127 4.19 17.21 5.37
C PHE A 127 4.34 15.71 5.10
N GLN A 128 3.47 15.21 4.24
CA GLN A 128 3.65 13.92 3.58
C GLN A 128 4.59 14.11 2.39
N LYS A 129 5.66 13.32 2.32
CA LYS A 129 6.73 13.52 1.34
C LYS A 129 6.95 12.28 0.49
N LEU A 130 7.12 12.48 -0.81
CA LEU A 130 7.67 11.42 -1.67
C LEU A 130 9.16 11.25 -1.32
N LEU A 131 9.52 10.05 -0.86
CA LEU A 131 10.90 9.72 -0.51
C LEU A 131 11.63 9.08 -1.70
N TRP A 132 10.92 8.23 -2.44
CA TRP A 132 11.48 7.51 -3.57
C TRP A 132 10.36 7.06 -4.51
N VAL A 133 10.68 6.96 -5.79
CA VAL A 133 9.82 6.40 -6.84
C VAL A 133 10.67 5.59 -7.81
N SER A 134 10.15 4.45 -8.26
CA SER A 134 10.83 3.60 -9.23
C SER A 134 11.02 4.33 -10.57
N ASP A 135 12.09 4.01 -11.30
CA ASP A 135 12.37 4.63 -12.61
C ASP A 135 11.25 4.39 -13.63
N GLU A 136 10.57 3.26 -13.55
CA GLU A 136 9.38 2.98 -14.36
C GLU A 136 8.17 3.88 -14.03
N GLY A 137 8.15 4.48 -12.83
CA GLY A 137 7.16 5.47 -12.40
C GLY A 137 7.54 6.90 -12.76
N ARG A 138 8.76 7.14 -13.21
CA ARG A 138 9.21 8.42 -13.74
C ARG A 138 8.66 8.57 -15.16
N GLY A 139 7.41 9.01 -15.28
CA GLY A 139 6.89 9.45 -16.57
C GLY A 139 7.85 10.46 -17.15
N VAL A 140 8.32 10.21 -18.36
CA VAL A 140 9.02 11.24 -19.13
C VAL A 140 8.02 12.37 -19.33
N MET A 141 8.14 13.44 -18.55
CA MET A 141 7.45 14.69 -18.88
C MET A 141 8.03 15.14 -20.22
N ARG A 142 7.26 14.91 -21.26
CA ARG A 142 7.48 15.50 -22.57
C ARG A 142 6.89 16.89 -22.61
#